data_cb17d2a557b469ae774deffb7c6e2e1d
#
_entry.id   cb17d2a557b469ae774deffb7c6e2e1d
#
_cell.length_a   1.000
_cell.length_b   1.000
_cell.length_c   1.000
_cell.angle_alpha   90.00
_cell.angle_beta   90.00
_cell.angle_gamma   90.00
#
_symmetry.space_group_name_H-M   'P 1'
#
loop_
_entity.id
_entity.type
_entity.pdbx_description
1 polymer ?
#
loop_
_entity_poly.entity_id
_entity_poly.type
_entity_poly.pdbx_seq_one_letter_code
_entity_poly.pdbx_strand_id
1 'polypeptide(L)'
;MTLFKPFAALAFALVLAVPAHAAMPAQPTLKVTTLDGKAFDLAAQRGHWVIINYWATWCVPCIKEMPDISHFVATHKNVRAIGLAYDDTAPADIRAFLAKHPVVYPVAQVTLDKPLKDFDEPRGLPTTYLIGPDGKVVQHRVGPITAALLAQWIGGG
;
A
#
# COMPACT_ATOMS: atom_id res chain seq x y z
N MET A 1 -64.07 -40.30 15.05
CA MET A 1 -62.66 -40.65 14.84
C MET A 1 -62.08 -39.75 13.73
N THR A 2 -61.50 -38.66 14.16
CA THR A 2 -60.95 -37.61 13.24
C THR A 2 -59.43 -37.64 13.33
N LEU A 3 -58.77 -38.15 12.27
CA LEU A 3 -57.30 -38.20 12.17
C LEU A 3 -56.77 -36.80 11.82
N PHE A 4 -56.06 -36.18 12.77
CA PHE A 4 -55.23 -35.00 12.50
C PHE A 4 -53.87 -35.43 11.92
N LYS A 5 -53.60 -35.02 10.68
CA LYS A 5 -52.28 -35.14 10.05
C LYS A 5 -51.43 -33.90 10.45
N PRO A 6 -50.22 -34.07 10.99
CA PRO A 6 -49.36 -32.91 11.21
C PRO A 6 -48.68 -32.49 9.89
N PHE A 7 -48.88 -31.20 9.53
CA PHE A 7 -48.10 -30.53 8.48
C PHE A 7 -46.72 -30.20 9.01
N ALA A 8 -45.71 -30.86 8.48
CA ALA A 8 -44.32 -30.51 8.74
C ALA A 8 -43.95 -29.29 7.88
N ALA A 9 -43.81 -28.12 8.50
CA ALA A 9 -43.30 -26.93 7.86
C ALA A 9 -41.81 -27.01 7.71
N LEU A 10 -41.33 -27.19 6.45
CA LEU A 10 -39.90 -27.18 6.11
C LEU A 10 -39.44 -25.73 6.07
N ALA A 11 -38.78 -25.23 7.11
CA ALA A 11 -38.18 -23.92 7.12
C ALA A 11 -36.90 -23.94 6.29
N PHE A 12 -36.94 -23.34 5.10
CA PHE A 12 -35.80 -23.15 4.20
C PHE A 12 -34.98 -21.95 4.72
N ALA A 13 -33.90 -22.19 5.44
CA ALA A 13 -32.98 -21.14 5.86
C ALA A 13 -32.16 -20.66 4.67
N LEU A 14 -32.48 -19.47 4.17
CA LEU A 14 -31.72 -18.77 3.14
C LEU A 14 -30.42 -18.26 3.77
N VAL A 15 -29.33 -18.98 3.57
CA VAL A 15 -27.98 -18.53 3.96
C VAL A 15 -27.54 -17.46 2.97
N LEU A 16 -27.61 -16.19 3.36
CA LEU A 16 -27.02 -15.08 2.62
C LEU A 16 -25.49 -15.18 2.71
N ALA A 17 -24.85 -15.64 1.63
CA ALA A 17 -23.40 -15.61 1.50
C ALA A 17 -22.93 -14.14 1.40
N VAL A 18 -22.39 -13.61 2.50
CA VAL A 18 -21.71 -12.32 2.49
C VAL A 18 -20.40 -12.52 1.73
N PRO A 19 -20.11 -11.71 0.67
CA PRO A 19 -18.83 -11.81 -0.02
C PRO A 19 -17.70 -11.46 0.97
N ALA A 20 -16.87 -12.42 1.28
CA ALA A 20 -15.65 -12.19 2.05
C ALA A 20 -14.72 -11.33 1.20
N HIS A 21 -14.52 -10.06 1.57
CA HIS A 21 -13.42 -9.28 1.04
C HIS A 21 -12.13 -10.01 1.41
N ALA A 22 -11.35 -10.39 0.41
CA ALA A 22 -10.06 -11.03 0.65
C ALA A 22 -9.18 -10.03 1.41
N ALA A 23 -8.83 -10.37 2.65
CA ALA A 23 -7.89 -9.56 3.42
C ALA A 23 -6.53 -9.55 2.71
N MET A 24 -5.80 -8.42 2.81
CA MET A 24 -4.43 -8.33 2.30
C MET A 24 -3.59 -9.51 2.80
N PRO A 25 -2.82 -10.20 1.92
CA PRO A 25 -1.98 -11.31 2.34
C PRO A 25 -0.90 -10.83 3.34
N ALA A 26 -0.55 -11.70 4.30
CA ALA A 26 0.46 -11.37 5.31
C ALA A 26 1.84 -11.05 4.68
N GLN A 27 2.13 -11.60 3.50
CA GLN A 27 3.30 -11.30 2.68
C GLN A 27 2.84 -10.88 1.28
N PRO A 28 2.56 -9.59 1.08
CA PRO A 28 2.09 -9.10 -0.22
C PRO A 28 3.19 -9.13 -1.27
N THR A 29 2.77 -9.21 -2.52
CA THR A 29 3.63 -9.06 -3.70
C THR A 29 3.45 -7.68 -4.31
N LEU A 30 4.54 -7.09 -4.79
CA LEU A 30 4.52 -5.85 -5.56
C LEU A 30 5.56 -5.95 -6.68
N LYS A 31 5.09 -5.88 -7.91
CA LYS A 31 5.95 -5.78 -9.10
C LYS A 31 5.44 -4.64 -9.95
N VAL A 32 6.25 -3.62 -10.10
CA VAL A 32 5.90 -2.42 -10.87
C VAL A 32 7.09 -1.96 -11.71
N THR A 33 6.81 -1.23 -12.78
CA THR A 33 7.83 -0.50 -13.54
C THR A 33 7.86 0.93 -13.03
N THR A 34 9.03 1.39 -12.64
CA THR A 34 9.25 2.75 -12.15
C THR A 34 9.25 3.78 -13.28
N LEU A 35 9.10 5.05 -12.95
CA LEU A 35 9.09 6.14 -13.93
C LEU A 35 10.40 6.27 -14.72
N ASP A 36 11.52 5.75 -14.20
CA ASP A 36 12.81 5.65 -14.90
C ASP A 36 12.97 4.35 -15.72
N GLY A 37 11.89 3.55 -15.83
CA GLY A 37 11.83 2.34 -16.67
C GLY A 37 12.41 1.09 -16.03
N LYS A 38 12.82 1.12 -14.76
CA LYS A 38 13.35 -0.05 -14.06
C LYS A 38 12.24 -0.88 -13.41
N ALA A 39 12.46 -2.18 -13.30
CA ALA A 39 11.58 -3.05 -12.53
C ALA A 39 11.86 -2.89 -11.03
N PHE A 40 10.79 -2.74 -10.23
CA PHE A 40 10.83 -2.89 -8.80
C PHE A 40 10.06 -4.17 -8.43
N ASP A 41 10.71 -5.05 -7.68
CA ASP A 41 10.11 -6.29 -7.15
C ASP A 41 10.31 -6.31 -5.63
N LEU A 42 9.20 -6.30 -4.87
CA LEU A 42 9.22 -6.35 -3.42
C LEU A 42 9.88 -7.64 -2.89
N ALA A 43 9.70 -8.75 -3.60
CA ALA A 43 10.32 -10.02 -3.19
C ALA A 43 11.87 -9.96 -3.25
N ALA A 44 12.43 -9.16 -4.16
CA ALA A 44 13.87 -8.92 -4.25
C ALA A 44 14.42 -8.02 -3.14
N GLN A 45 13.55 -7.41 -2.32
CA GLN A 45 13.93 -6.54 -1.19
C GLN A 45 14.02 -7.29 0.15
N ARG A 46 13.87 -8.61 0.16
CA ARG A 46 14.01 -9.40 1.40
C ARG A 46 15.34 -9.11 2.11
N GLY A 47 15.30 -9.09 3.46
CA GLY A 47 16.41 -8.66 4.29
C GLY A 47 16.48 -7.16 4.56
N HIS A 48 15.61 -6.37 3.91
CA HIS A 48 15.50 -4.93 4.13
C HIS A 48 14.09 -4.57 4.62
N TRP A 49 13.99 -3.51 5.38
CA TRP A 49 12.74 -2.80 5.60
C TRP A 49 12.34 -2.07 4.33
N VAL A 50 11.06 -2.14 3.96
CA VAL A 50 10.58 -1.45 2.76
C VAL A 50 9.40 -0.55 3.10
N ILE A 51 9.54 0.73 2.78
CA ILE A 51 8.48 1.73 2.88
C ILE A 51 7.78 1.75 1.51
N ILE A 52 6.48 1.48 1.49
CA ILE A 52 5.63 1.64 0.31
C ILE A 52 4.70 2.80 0.60
N ASN A 53 4.86 3.90 -0.14
CA ASN A 53 4.16 5.15 0.13
C ASN A 53 3.30 5.56 -1.07
N TYR A 54 1.97 5.58 -0.89
CA TYR A 54 1.02 6.13 -1.85
C TYR A 54 0.90 7.63 -1.69
N TRP A 55 1.05 8.35 -2.78
CA TRP A 55 1.03 9.80 -2.84
C TRP A 55 0.46 10.31 -4.17
N ALA A 56 0.21 11.61 -4.30
CA ALA A 56 -0.16 12.24 -5.56
C ALA A 56 0.43 13.65 -5.67
N THR A 57 0.55 14.18 -6.88
CA THR A 57 1.13 15.51 -7.16
C THR A 57 0.34 16.66 -6.54
N TRP A 58 -0.96 16.47 -6.36
CA TRP A 58 -1.90 17.43 -5.73
C TRP A 58 -2.05 17.25 -4.22
N CYS A 59 -1.44 16.22 -3.63
CA CYS A 59 -1.57 15.90 -2.20
C CYS A 59 -0.58 16.69 -1.36
N VAL A 60 -0.99 17.81 -0.80
CA VAL A 60 -0.14 18.69 0.02
C VAL A 60 0.54 17.97 1.19
N PRO A 61 -0.15 17.15 2.02
CA PRO A 61 0.52 16.43 3.10
C PRO A 61 1.53 15.40 2.59
N CYS A 62 1.30 14.78 1.41
CA CYS A 62 2.25 13.85 0.80
C CYS A 62 3.56 14.57 0.45
N ILE A 63 3.45 15.75 -0.19
CA ILE A 63 4.62 16.56 -0.59
C ILE A 63 5.46 16.94 0.65
N LYS A 64 4.80 17.23 1.77
CA LYS A 64 5.49 17.62 3.02
C LYS A 64 6.27 16.47 3.65
N GLU A 65 5.83 15.21 3.50
CA GLU A 65 6.53 14.05 4.09
C GLU A 65 7.64 13.46 3.19
N MET A 66 7.64 13.76 1.87
CA MET A 66 8.62 13.22 0.92
C MET A 66 10.09 13.49 1.34
N PRO A 67 10.47 14.68 1.85
CA PRO A 67 11.81 14.93 2.35
C PRO A 67 12.18 14.05 3.56
N ASP A 68 11.25 13.81 4.48
CA ASP A 68 11.47 12.97 5.66
C ASP A 68 11.72 11.51 5.26
N ILE A 69 10.92 10.98 4.33
CA ILE A 69 11.13 9.63 3.78
C ILE A 69 12.48 9.55 3.07
N SER A 70 12.80 10.54 2.23
CA SER A 70 14.08 10.59 1.51
C SER A 70 15.28 10.62 2.45
N HIS A 71 15.23 11.47 3.47
CA HIS A 71 16.28 11.56 4.49
C HIS A 71 16.43 10.23 5.24
N PHE A 72 15.31 9.62 5.63
CA PHE A 72 15.30 8.36 6.36
C PHE A 72 15.94 7.23 5.55
N VAL A 73 15.57 7.10 4.27
CA VAL A 73 16.16 6.11 3.36
C VAL A 73 17.65 6.36 3.12
N ALA A 74 18.06 7.61 2.96
CA ALA A 74 19.45 7.98 2.73
C ALA A 74 20.37 7.66 3.93
N THR A 75 19.82 7.75 5.14
CA THR A 75 20.58 7.57 6.39
C THR A 75 20.51 6.15 6.99
N HIS A 76 19.59 5.30 6.51
CA HIS A 76 19.40 3.94 7.02
C HIS A 76 19.65 2.90 5.92
N LYS A 77 20.86 2.32 5.90
CA LYS A 77 21.32 1.39 4.84
C LYS A 77 20.46 0.14 4.67
N ASN A 78 19.76 -0.28 5.72
CA ASN A 78 18.85 -1.44 5.72
C ASN A 78 17.41 -1.08 5.34
N VAL A 79 17.13 0.17 4.95
CA VAL A 79 15.81 0.64 4.55
C VAL A 79 15.79 0.92 3.05
N ARG A 80 14.70 0.54 2.41
CA ARG A 80 14.34 0.84 1.03
C ARG A 80 13.00 1.54 1.01
N ALA A 81 12.69 2.25 -0.06
CA ALA A 81 11.35 2.77 -0.26
C ALA A 81 10.96 2.69 -1.73
N ILE A 82 9.66 2.73 -1.98
CA ILE A 82 9.07 3.02 -3.28
C ILE A 82 7.91 3.98 -3.09
N GLY A 83 7.87 5.05 -3.87
CA GLY A 83 6.72 5.92 -4.00
C GLY A 83 5.78 5.38 -5.07
N LEU A 84 4.51 5.22 -4.71
CA LEU A 84 3.45 4.86 -5.65
C LEU A 84 2.63 6.12 -5.92
N ALA A 85 2.89 6.78 -7.05
CA ALA A 85 2.11 7.92 -7.51
C ALA A 85 0.71 7.45 -7.92
N TYR A 86 -0.25 7.59 -7.01
CA TYR A 86 -1.67 7.30 -7.21
C TYR A 86 -2.33 8.53 -7.85
N ASP A 87 -2.07 8.69 -9.14
CA ASP A 87 -2.34 9.92 -9.87
C ASP A 87 -2.57 9.59 -11.35
N ASP A 88 -3.65 10.11 -11.92
CA ASP A 88 -4.00 9.94 -13.33
C ASP A 88 -3.28 10.96 -14.23
N THR A 89 -2.43 11.81 -13.67
CA THR A 89 -1.57 12.74 -14.40
C THR A 89 -0.62 11.99 -15.34
N ALA A 90 -0.30 12.59 -16.49
CA ALA A 90 0.63 11.94 -17.41
C ALA A 90 2.00 11.66 -16.77
N PRO A 91 2.64 10.51 -17.05
CA PRO A 91 3.95 10.16 -16.45
C PRO A 91 5.03 11.24 -16.64
N ALA A 92 4.95 12.01 -17.71
CA ALA A 92 5.89 13.14 -17.97
C ALA A 92 5.71 14.25 -16.94
N ASP A 93 4.47 14.56 -16.56
CA ASP A 93 4.16 15.62 -15.60
C ASP A 93 4.54 15.19 -14.16
N ILE A 94 4.37 13.90 -13.82
CA ILE A 94 4.86 13.36 -12.55
C ILE A 94 6.40 13.48 -12.49
N ARG A 95 7.12 13.17 -13.58
CA ARG A 95 8.58 13.38 -13.64
C ARG A 95 8.98 14.84 -13.51
N ALA A 96 8.24 15.76 -14.16
CA ALA A 96 8.47 17.20 -14.04
C ALA A 96 8.22 17.70 -12.62
N PHE A 97 7.21 17.13 -11.92
CA PHE A 97 6.96 17.39 -10.52
C PHE A 97 8.13 16.91 -9.63
N LEU A 98 8.60 15.67 -9.84
CA LEU A 98 9.70 15.09 -9.07
C LEU A 98 11.04 15.84 -9.31
N ALA A 99 11.23 16.46 -10.47
CA ALA A 99 12.38 17.34 -10.69
C ALA A 99 12.38 18.57 -9.76
N LYS A 100 11.20 19.03 -9.32
CA LYS A 100 11.03 20.15 -8.37
C LYS A 100 10.97 19.66 -6.92
N HIS A 101 10.57 18.39 -6.71
CA HIS A 101 10.44 17.74 -5.41
C HIS A 101 11.23 16.42 -5.41
N PRO A 102 12.59 16.48 -5.45
CA PRO A 102 13.41 15.31 -5.62
C PRO A 102 13.31 14.35 -4.43
N VAL A 103 13.28 13.05 -4.75
CA VAL A 103 13.34 11.96 -3.79
C VAL A 103 14.49 11.01 -4.12
N VAL A 104 15.02 10.30 -3.12
CA VAL A 104 16.16 9.36 -3.30
C VAL A 104 15.72 7.92 -3.56
N TYR A 105 14.43 7.66 -3.62
CA TYR A 105 13.85 6.35 -3.83
C TYR A 105 13.10 6.27 -5.16
N PRO A 106 12.93 5.08 -5.76
CA PRO A 106 12.20 4.91 -7.00
C PRO A 106 10.73 5.28 -6.85
N VAL A 107 10.14 5.76 -7.93
CA VAL A 107 8.70 6.07 -8.02
C VAL A 107 8.10 5.31 -9.19
N ALA A 108 6.95 4.67 -8.95
CA ALA A 108 6.10 4.09 -9.98
C ALA A 108 4.74 4.79 -9.98
N GLN A 109 4.11 4.86 -11.14
CA GLN A 109 2.72 5.29 -11.22
C GLN A 109 1.79 4.09 -11.04
N VAL A 110 0.74 4.28 -10.28
CA VAL A 110 -0.38 3.35 -10.11
C VAL A 110 -1.68 4.11 -10.33
N THR A 111 -2.62 3.48 -11.03
CA THR A 111 -3.86 4.11 -11.47
C THR A 111 -5.05 3.22 -11.07
N LEU A 112 -6.25 3.82 -11.03
CA LEU A 112 -7.49 3.11 -10.68
C LEU A 112 -7.81 1.95 -11.64
N ASP A 113 -7.46 2.09 -12.93
CA ASP A 113 -7.69 1.07 -13.96
C ASP A 113 -6.71 -0.11 -13.87
N LYS A 114 -5.63 0.02 -13.08
CA LYS A 114 -4.61 -1.01 -12.85
C LYS A 114 -4.29 -1.15 -11.36
N PRO A 115 -5.27 -1.60 -10.56
CA PRO A 115 -5.06 -1.76 -9.13
C PRO A 115 -3.97 -2.81 -8.84
N LEU A 116 -3.26 -2.61 -7.75
CA LEU A 116 -2.29 -3.58 -7.28
C LEU A 116 -3.01 -4.79 -6.68
N LYS A 117 -2.54 -6.01 -7.01
CA LYS A 117 -3.20 -7.25 -6.62
C LYS A 117 -3.33 -7.44 -5.11
N ASP A 118 -2.25 -7.14 -4.38
CA ASP A 118 -2.11 -7.48 -2.96
C ASP A 118 -2.12 -6.25 -2.05
N PHE A 119 -2.43 -5.07 -2.59
CA PHE A 119 -2.57 -3.83 -1.85
C PHE A 119 -3.93 -3.20 -2.12
N ASP A 120 -4.64 -2.87 -1.06
CA ASP A 120 -5.91 -2.17 -1.19
C ASP A 120 -5.71 -0.78 -1.80
N GLU A 121 -6.74 -0.31 -2.49
CA GLU A 121 -6.80 1.10 -2.89
C GLU A 121 -6.73 2.00 -1.66
N PRO A 122 -5.89 3.05 -1.70
CA PRO A 122 -5.75 3.93 -0.56
C PRO A 122 -7.06 4.69 -0.29
N ARG A 123 -7.59 4.58 0.94
CA ARG A 123 -8.79 5.31 1.38
C ARG A 123 -8.55 6.81 1.56
N GLY A 124 -7.31 7.24 1.48
CA GLY A 124 -6.85 8.61 1.59
C GLY A 124 -5.34 8.70 1.37
N LEU A 125 -4.84 9.90 1.09
CA LEU A 125 -3.42 10.14 0.86
C LEU A 125 -2.85 11.10 1.91
N PRO A 126 -1.60 10.87 2.33
CA PRO A 126 -0.76 9.73 2.00
C PRO A 126 -1.23 8.45 2.69
N THR A 127 -0.90 7.30 2.12
CA THR A 127 -1.03 5.99 2.76
C THR A 127 0.31 5.27 2.69
N THR A 128 0.76 4.75 3.83
CA THR A 128 2.08 4.11 3.93
C THR A 128 1.95 2.72 4.53
N TYR A 129 2.62 1.75 3.89
CA TYR A 129 2.88 0.43 4.43
C TYR A 129 4.36 0.32 4.78
N LEU A 130 4.68 -0.27 5.93
CA LEU A 130 6.02 -0.72 6.27
C LEU A 130 6.07 -2.24 6.17
N ILE A 131 6.97 -2.73 5.34
CA ILE A 131 7.22 -4.16 5.13
C ILE A 131 8.51 -4.52 5.86
N GLY A 132 8.45 -5.56 6.67
CA GLY A 132 9.59 -6.09 7.41
C GLY A 132 10.58 -6.86 6.51
N PRO A 133 11.79 -7.16 7.01
CA PRO A 133 12.80 -7.92 6.27
C PRO A 133 12.34 -9.31 5.82
N ASP A 134 11.38 -9.90 6.53
CA ASP A 134 10.73 -11.17 6.18
C ASP A 134 9.63 -11.01 5.12
N GLY A 135 9.34 -9.76 4.72
CA GLY A 135 8.35 -9.38 3.72
C GLY A 135 6.92 -9.31 4.20
N LYS A 136 6.70 -9.35 5.50
CA LYS A 136 5.36 -9.16 6.07
C LYS A 136 5.04 -7.68 6.25
N VAL A 137 3.76 -7.36 6.18
CA VAL A 137 3.28 -6.04 6.57
C VAL A 137 3.42 -5.90 8.09
N VAL A 138 4.23 -4.94 8.54
CA VAL A 138 4.46 -4.64 9.96
C VAL A 138 3.60 -3.48 10.41
N GLN A 139 3.45 -2.46 9.56
CA GLN A 139 2.64 -1.28 9.83
C GLN A 139 1.88 -0.83 8.58
N HIS A 140 0.71 -0.23 8.82
CA HIS A 140 -0.08 0.45 7.81
C HIS A 140 -0.67 1.72 8.41
N ARG A 141 -0.56 2.84 7.70
CA ARG A 141 -1.09 4.12 8.14
C ARG A 141 -1.71 4.89 6.97
N VAL A 142 -2.90 5.41 7.19
CA VAL A 142 -3.50 6.47 6.39
C VAL A 142 -3.22 7.79 7.09
N GLY A 143 -2.60 8.73 6.40
CA GLY A 143 -2.15 10.03 6.92
C GLY A 143 -0.63 10.19 6.96
N PRO A 144 -0.15 11.40 7.20
CA PRO A 144 1.28 11.72 7.13
C PRO A 144 2.15 10.92 8.09
N ILE A 145 3.38 10.66 7.65
CA ILE A 145 4.44 10.04 8.45
C ILE A 145 5.61 11.00 8.60
N THR A 146 6.44 10.74 9.60
CA THR A 146 7.69 11.48 9.87
C THR A 146 8.85 10.53 10.02
N ALA A 147 10.09 11.03 9.90
CA ALA A 147 11.29 10.23 10.15
C ALA A 147 11.29 9.64 11.58
N ALA A 148 10.80 10.38 12.58
CA ALA A 148 10.68 9.89 13.94
C ALA A 148 9.70 8.72 14.08
N LEU A 149 8.56 8.78 13.38
CA LEU A 149 7.58 7.69 13.36
C LEU A 149 8.14 6.45 12.66
N LEU A 150 8.86 6.63 11.55
CA LEU A 150 9.54 5.53 10.86
C LEU A 150 10.59 4.85 11.76
N ALA A 151 11.38 5.64 12.49
CA ALA A 151 12.34 5.11 13.45
C ALA A 151 11.66 4.31 14.57
N GLN A 152 10.52 4.78 15.08
CA GLN A 152 9.73 4.07 16.09
C GLN A 152 9.21 2.73 15.54
N TRP A 153 8.72 2.71 14.31
CA TRP A 153 8.18 1.49 13.69
C TRP A 153 9.25 0.41 13.48
N ILE A 154 10.46 0.83 13.07
CA ILE A 154 11.59 -0.09 12.81
C ILE A 154 12.25 -0.54 14.13
N GLY A 155 12.34 0.35 15.13
CA GLY A 155 12.95 0.05 16.42
C GLY A 155 12.07 -0.75 17.38
N GLY A 156 10.76 -0.87 17.11
CA GLY A 156 9.79 -1.59 17.93
C GLY A 156 9.43 -2.98 17.42
N GLY A 157 10.12 -3.48 16.38
CA GLY A 157 9.91 -4.79 15.76
C GLY A 157 10.94 -5.84 16.19
#